data_db30701164481c626123e390e5cd750c
#
_entry.id   db30701164481c626123e390e5cd750c
#
_cell.length_a   1.000
_cell.length_b   1.000
_cell.length_c   1.000
_cell.angle_alpha   90.00
_cell.angle_beta   90.00
_cell.angle_gamma   90.00
#
_symmetry.space_group_name_H-M   'P 1'
#
loop_
_entity.id
_entity.type
_entity.pdbx_description
1 polymer ?
#
loop_
_entity_poly.entity_id
_entity_poly.type
_entity_poly.pdbx_seq_one_letter_code
_entity_poly.pdbx_strand_id
1 'polypeptide(L)'
;MKSDFQISNECEKKHIAEVAAKLGLREEDLILYGNYKAKIQTKNIKHDIKEDAKLILVTAINPTSSGEGKSTVTIGLSDALNKLGKKSCVALREPSLGPVLGRKGGAAGGGYAQVVPMEEINLHFTGDMHAITTAHNAIAVLVNNHVFQGNELDIDKIVFNRVMDMNARDLRHIKVNAGTELEREDGFDITVASEIMAILCLSEGIADLKEKLRNILVAYNSKGEPIYLKDLKIEGVITSLLKDAIKPNIVQTLENNPAIIHGGPFANIAHGCNSILATKTALKYADYVITEAGFGADLGAEKFLNIKCRKAGLKPKAAVVVATVKALKLHGNIEEKDLKEENIEALAAGVANLEKHVENMKKYNLPVVVALNVFVTDTEKELAFLEEWAANQGVELSRTEVWEHGGAGGLDLAEKVIRAIDNNKEDLQLLYSDETPIAEKIEIICREMYGADGVNLTDEVKTEIARIEELGFGGLPVCMAKTPASLTDNAKIKGCPTGFKITINDVKLRSGAGFVVAYANKVLTMPGLPKVPSALNIDIDEETETILGIF
;
A
#
# COMPACT_ATOMS: atom_id res chain seq x y z
N MET A 1 27.40 -2.34 -13.97
CA MET A 1 26.66 -1.80 -12.81
C MET A 1 26.26 -2.98 -11.94
N LYS A 2 26.42 -2.92 -10.62
CA LYS A 2 26.02 -4.01 -9.71
C LYS A 2 24.51 -4.14 -9.70
N SER A 3 23.98 -5.36 -9.54
CA SER A 3 22.55 -5.59 -9.33
C SER A 3 22.12 -5.14 -7.93
N ASP A 4 20.81 -4.91 -7.75
CA ASP A 4 20.23 -4.55 -6.44
C ASP A 4 20.58 -5.59 -5.37
N PHE A 5 20.57 -6.87 -5.74
CA PHE A 5 20.99 -7.98 -4.89
C PHE A 5 22.47 -7.91 -4.48
N GLN A 6 23.38 -7.65 -5.44
CA GLN A 6 24.82 -7.52 -5.13
C GLN A 6 25.08 -6.35 -4.18
N ILE A 7 24.42 -5.22 -4.39
CA ILE A 7 24.52 -4.05 -3.52
C ILE A 7 24.05 -4.38 -2.10
N SER A 8 22.90 -5.07 -2.00
CA SER A 8 22.34 -5.49 -0.71
C SER A 8 23.25 -6.44 0.07
N ASN A 9 23.87 -7.41 -0.60
CA ASN A 9 24.72 -8.43 0.05
C ASN A 9 26.09 -7.88 0.47
N GLU A 10 26.62 -6.90 -0.26
CA GLU A 10 27.88 -6.24 0.09
C GLU A 10 27.72 -5.24 1.25
N CYS A 11 26.49 -4.90 1.64
CA CYS A 11 26.25 -3.96 2.73
C CYS A 11 26.71 -4.52 4.08
N GLU A 12 27.52 -3.74 4.79
CA GLU A 12 27.87 -4.03 6.18
C GLU A 12 26.67 -3.70 7.09
N LYS A 13 25.92 -4.74 7.42
CA LYS A 13 24.74 -4.63 8.29
C LYS A 13 25.14 -4.50 9.75
N LYS A 14 24.57 -3.53 10.47
CA LYS A 14 24.71 -3.40 11.93
C LYS A 14 23.73 -4.30 12.67
N HIS A 15 24.06 -4.65 13.90
CA HIS A 15 23.11 -5.37 14.76
C HIS A 15 21.84 -4.53 14.96
N ILE A 16 20.68 -5.15 14.87
CA ILE A 16 19.39 -4.43 14.87
C ILE A 16 19.14 -3.60 16.14
N ALA A 17 19.68 -4.03 17.28
CA ALA A 17 19.60 -3.24 18.53
C ALA A 17 20.34 -1.91 18.42
N GLU A 18 21.48 -1.85 17.71
CA GLU A 18 22.23 -0.61 17.48
C GLU A 18 21.44 0.33 16.57
N VAL A 19 20.80 -0.21 15.54
CA VAL A 19 19.96 0.57 14.62
C VAL A 19 18.72 1.10 15.35
N ALA A 20 18.06 0.27 16.14
CA ALA A 20 16.90 0.65 16.94
C ALA A 20 17.24 1.74 17.98
N ALA A 21 18.44 1.69 18.55
CA ALA A 21 18.91 2.70 19.50
C ALA A 21 19.02 4.11 18.87
N LYS A 22 19.23 4.24 17.55
CA LYS A 22 19.17 5.54 16.85
C LYS A 22 17.80 6.21 16.98
N LEU A 23 16.71 5.40 17.06
CA LEU A 23 15.36 5.89 17.34
C LEU A 23 15.15 6.14 18.85
N GLY A 24 16.00 5.59 19.73
CA GLY A 24 15.80 5.60 21.16
C GLY A 24 14.99 4.41 21.67
N LEU A 25 14.83 3.38 20.87
CA LEU A 25 14.30 2.09 21.30
C LEU A 25 15.38 1.35 22.10
N ARG A 26 14.99 0.72 23.20
CA ARG A 26 15.88 -0.09 24.05
C ARG A 26 15.80 -1.55 23.61
N GLU A 27 16.77 -2.34 23.98
CA GLU A 27 16.77 -3.78 23.67
C GLU A 27 15.54 -4.50 24.22
N GLU A 28 15.06 -4.13 25.40
CA GLU A 28 13.84 -4.67 26.02
C GLU A 28 12.54 -4.33 25.26
N ASP A 29 12.58 -3.34 24.35
CA ASP A 29 11.46 -2.97 23.48
C ASP A 29 11.45 -3.83 22.21
N LEU A 30 12.42 -4.73 22.03
CA LEU A 30 12.60 -5.56 20.84
C LEU A 30 12.36 -7.05 21.12
N ILE A 31 11.91 -7.76 20.11
CA ILE A 31 11.94 -9.22 20.01
C ILE A 31 12.81 -9.53 18.81
N LEU A 32 14.03 -10.03 19.05
CA LEU A 32 14.99 -10.29 18.00
C LEU A 32 14.56 -11.48 17.12
N TYR A 33 14.71 -11.32 15.82
CA TYR A 33 14.57 -12.34 14.79
C TYR A 33 15.90 -12.46 14.05
N GLY A 34 16.93 -12.99 14.74
CA GLY A 34 18.32 -12.94 14.30
C GLY A 34 18.98 -11.58 14.56
N ASN A 35 20.10 -11.32 13.86
CA ASN A 35 20.93 -10.15 14.15
C ASN A 35 20.44 -8.84 13.48
N TYR A 36 19.67 -8.93 12.39
CA TYR A 36 19.42 -7.81 11.50
C TYR A 36 17.95 -7.39 11.39
N LYS A 37 17.06 -8.07 12.10
CA LYS A 37 15.62 -7.75 12.17
C LYS A 37 15.06 -8.02 13.55
N ALA A 38 14.02 -7.29 13.94
CA ALA A 38 13.30 -7.48 15.19
C ALA A 38 11.85 -7.03 15.06
N LYS A 39 11.00 -7.50 15.96
CA LYS A 39 9.67 -6.92 16.18
C LYS A 39 9.72 -5.92 17.32
N ILE A 40 8.97 -4.82 17.17
CA ILE A 40 8.86 -3.78 18.20
C ILE A 40 7.71 -4.12 19.16
N GLN A 41 7.99 -4.19 20.45
CA GLN A 41 6.99 -4.44 21.50
C GLN A 41 6.21 -3.15 21.81
N THR A 42 5.25 -2.80 20.97
CA THR A 42 4.49 -1.53 21.07
C THR A 42 3.81 -1.31 22.41
N LYS A 43 3.47 -2.38 23.16
CA LYS A 43 2.91 -2.30 24.52
C LYS A 43 3.86 -1.66 25.55
N ASN A 44 5.17 -1.70 25.31
CA ASN A 44 6.19 -1.10 26.17
C ASN A 44 6.38 0.39 25.89
N ILE A 45 5.92 0.86 24.73
CA ILE A 45 6.10 2.23 24.27
C ILE A 45 5.04 3.13 24.89
N LYS A 46 5.45 3.90 25.90
CA LYS A 46 4.58 4.83 26.63
C LYS A 46 4.62 6.27 26.10
N HIS A 47 5.52 6.57 25.16
CA HIS A 47 5.63 7.90 24.59
C HIS A 47 4.45 8.20 23.66
N ASP A 48 3.96 9.41 23.73
CA ASP A 48 3.02 9.95 22.74
C ASP A 48 3.73 10.27 21.42
N ILE A 49 2.97 10.52 20.37
CA ILE A 49 3.51 11.04 19.11
C ILE A 49 4.15 12.40 19.43
N LYS A 50 5.37 12.63 18.95
CA LYS A 50 6.04 13.93 19.12
C LYS A 50 5.21 15.02 18.45
N GLU A 51 5.00 16.11 19.15
CA GLU A 51 4.22 17.26 18.66
C GLU A 51 4.78 17.82 17.33
N ASP A 52 6.11 17.85 17.22
CA ASP A 52 6.81 18.35 16.05
C ASP A 52 7.12 17.29 14.98
N ALA A 53 6.65 16.04 15.14
CA ALA A 53 6.91 15.00 14.17
C ALA A 53 6.20 15.29 12.84
N LYS A 54 6.94 15.13 11.75
CA LYS A 54 6.48 15.40 10.39
C LYS A 54 6.30 14.10 9.63
N LEU A 55 5.06 13.80 9.27
CA LEU A 55 4.73 12.68 8.39
C LEU A 55 4.76 13.16 6.94
N ILE A 56 5.54 12.49 6.09
CA ILE A 56 5.68 12.79 4.66
C ILE A 56 5.15 11.61 3.88
N LEU A 57 4.22 11.88 2.96
CA LEU A 57 3.68 10.89 2.05
C LEU A 57 4.45 10.90 0.73
N VAL A 58 4.97 9.76 0.31
CA VAL A 58 5.49 9.54 -1.04
C VAL A 58 4.47 8.79 -1.87
N THR A 59 4.08 9.38 -2.98
CA THR A 59 3.16 8.82 -3.96
C THR A 59 3.76 8.96 -5.36
N ALA A 60 3.00 8.70 -6.42
CA ALA A 60 3.48 8.85 -7.80
C ALA A 60 2.35 9.22 -8.75
N ILE A 61 2.72 9.45 -10.01
CA ILE A 61 1.80 9.46 -11.15
C ILE A 61 1.29 8.04 -11.47
N ASN A 62 0.36 7.88 -12.41
CA ASN A 62 -0.07 6.56 -12.85
C ASN A 62 1.12 5.76 -13.39
N PRO A 63 1.36 4.51 -12.91
CA PRO A 63 2.62 3.82 -13.14
C PRO A 63 2.71 3.17 -14.53
N THR A 64 3.95 3.01 -14.99
CA THR A 64 4.32 2.08 -16.06
C THR A 64 4.30 0.63 -15.56
N SER A 65 4.48 -0.33 -16.47
CA SER A 65 4.64 -1.76 -16.12
C SER A 65 5.86 -2.03 -15.21
N SER A 66 6.88 -1.17 -15.27
CA SER A 66 8.11 -1.28 -14.48
C SER A 66 8.03 -0.62 -13.10
N GLY A 67 7.01 0.22 -12.86
CA GLY A 67 6.90 1.07 -11.67
C GLY A 67 7.79 2.32 -11.75
N GLU A 68 7.55 3.27 -10.83
CA GLU A 68 8.20 4.60 -10.86
C GLU A 68 9.29 4.79 -9.79
N GLY A 69 9.64 3.74 -9.06
CA GLY A 69 10.68 3.81 -8.03
C GLY A 69 10.23 4.50 -6.72
N LYS A 70 8.94 4.48 -6.38
CA LYS A 70 8.43 5.09 -5.14
C LYS A 70 9.19 4.63 -3.89
N SER A 71 9.34 3.33 -3.69
CA SER A 71 10.00 2.78 -2.51
C SER A 71 11.47 3.22 -2.45
N THR A 72 12.15 3.23 -3.59
CA THR A 72 13.53 3.73 -3.73
C THR A 72 13.62 5.21 -3.31
N VAL A 73 12.73 6.06 -3.83
CA VAL A 73 12.67 7.49 -3.45
C VAL A 73 12.31 7.66 -1.97
N THR A 74 11.38 6.84 -1.44
CA THR A 74 10.97 6.89 -0.03
C THR A 74 12.13 6.59 0.92
N ILE A 75 12.91 5.57 0.61
CA ILE A 75 14.09 5.16 1.39
C ILE A 75 15.19 6.21 1.23
N GLY A 76 15.51 6.61 -0.01
CA GLY A 76 16.55 7.59 -0.30
C GLY A 76 16.27 8.96 0.33
N LEU A 77 15.01 9.41 0.37
CA LEU A 77 14.61 10.64 1.05
C LEU A 77 14.84 10.54 2.57
N SER A 78 14.54 9.38 3.18
CA SER A 78 14.80 9.16 4.60
C SER A 78 16.32 9.20 4.89
N ASP A 79 17.13 8.54 4.06
CA ASP A 79 18.58 8.55 4.20
C ASP A 79 19.16 9.95 3.96
N ALA A 80 18.62 10.71 3.00
CA ALA A 80 19.01 12.11 2.76
C ALA A 80 18.71 13.00 3.96
N LEU A 81 17.55 12.88 4.58
CA LEU A 81 17.20 13.61 5.80
C LEU A 81 18.14 13.27 6.96
N ASN A 82 18.52 12.00 7.12
CA ASN A 82 19.53 11.60 8.12
C ASN A 82 20.91 12.21 7.82
N LYS A 83 21.31 12.30 6.53
CA LYS A 83 22.57 13.00 6.12
C LYS A 83 22.53 14.50 6.44
N LEU A 84 21.36 15.14 6.39
CA LEU A 84 21.15 16.53 6.82
C LEU A 84 21.05 16.69 8.34
N GLY A 85 21.34 15.64 9.11
CA GLY A 85 21.30 15.65 10.58
C GLY A 85 19.88 15.64 11.17
N LYS A 86 18.85 15.31 10.36
CA LYS A 86 17.48 15.15 10.84
C LYS A 86 17.28 13.70 11.31
N LYS A 87 16.56 13.51 12.41
CA LYS A 87 16.20 12.17 12.89
C LYS A 87 15.04 11.64 12.07
N SER A 88 15.33 10.81 11.07
CA SER A 88 14.35 10.28 10.14
C SER A 88 14.20 8.76 10.24
N CYS A 89 12.98 8.27 9.98
CA CYS A 89 12.65 6.84 9.88
C CYS A 89 11.70 6.63 8.72
N VAL A 90 11.93 5.57 7.94
CA VAL A 90 11.02 5.15 6.88
C VAL A 90 10.03 4.10 7.39
N ALA A 91 8.76 4.20 6.96
CA ALA A 91 7.70 3.22 7.27
C ALA A 91 7.14 2.64 5.96
N LEU A 92 7.35 1.33 5.74
CA LEU A 92 7.08 0.63 4.49
C LEU A 92 6.08 -0.51 4.66
N ARG A 93 5.57 -1.01 3.52
CA ARG A 93 4.79 -2.23 3.46
C ARG A 93 5.70 -3.46 3.40
N GLU A 94 5.19 -4.56 3.95
CA GLU A 94 5.76 -5.89 3.77
C GLU A 94 5.36 -6.45 2.40
N PRO A 95 6.28 -7.02 1.60
CA PRO A 95 5.96 -7.64 0.33
C PRO A 95 5.24 -8.98 0.50
N SER A 96 4.37 -9.32 -0.47
CA SER A 96 3.70 -10.62 -0.59
C SER A 96 4.47 -11.51 -1.55
N LEU A 97 4.52 -12.82 -1.29
CA LEU A 97 5.23 -13.79 -2.13
C LEU A 97 4.67 -13.89 -3.55
N GLY A 98 3.36 -13.76 -3.71
CA GLY A 98 2.75 -13.85 -5.04
C GLY A 98 3.32 -12.84 -6.04
N PRO A 99 3.36 -11.53 -5.75
CA PRO A 99 4.05 -10.53 -6.57
C PRO A 99 5.55 -10.80 -6.74
N VAL A 100 6.27 -11.19 -5.68
CA VAL A 100 7.72 -11.46 -5.71
C VAL A 100 8.04 -12.58 -6.71
N LEU A 101 7.32 -13.69 -6.67
CA LEU A 101 7.50 -14.81 -7.58
C LEU A 101 6.85 -14.58 -8.97
N GLY A 102 5.97 -13.59 -9.08
CA GLY A 102 5.21 -13.29 -10.28
C GLY A 102 5.94 -12.39 -11.27
N ARG A 103 5.72 -11.08 -11.17
CA ARG A 103 6.26 -10.13 -12.15
C ARG A 103 7.42 -9.31 -11.64
N LYS A 104 7.44 -9.03 -10.36
CA LYS A 104 8.34 -8.08 -9.72
C LYS A 104 7.64 -7.49 -8.48
N GLY A 105 8.38 -7.05 -7.54
CA GLY A 105 7.83 -6.14 -6.60
C GLY A 105 8.15 -6.44 -5.17
N GLY A 106 9.41 -6.61 -4.91
CA GLY A 106 9.92 -6.43 -3.57
C GLY A 106 9.63 -5.00 -3.11
N ALA A 107 9.27 -4.84 -1.85
CA ALA A 107 9.12 -3.53 -1.22
C ALA A 107 10.45 -3.01 -0.65
N ALA A 108 11.57 -3.60 -1.03
CA ALA A 108 12.88 -3.31 -0.44
C ALA A 108 13.61 -2.08 -1.03
N GLY A 109 13.04 -1.41 -2.04
CA GLY A 109 13.73 -0.35 -2.77
C GLY A 109 14.61 -0.87 -3.91
N GLY A 110 15.62 -0.11 -4.34
CA GLY A 110 16.56 -0.51 -5.40
C GLY A 110 17.83 0.35 -5.41
N GLY A 111 18.89 -0.15 -6.06
CA GLY A 111 20.18 0.50 -6.09
C GLY A 111 20.77 0.71 -4.69
N TYR A 112 21.27 1.90 -4.45
CA TYR A 112 21.80 2.29 -3.15
C TYR A 112 20.75 2.83 -2.17
N ALA A 113 19.46 2.81 -2.54
CA ALA A 113 18.35 3.15 -1.66
C ALA A 113 17.46 1.92 -1.39
N GLN A 114 17.93 1.02 -0.53
CA GLN A 114 17.30 -0.23 -0.16
C GLN A 114 17.21 -0.42 1.35
N VAL A 115 16.29 -1.29 1.78
CA VAL A 115 16.24 -1.86 3.14
C VAL A 115 16.79 -3.28 3.13
N VAL A 116 17.51 -3.64 4.18
CA VAL A 116 18.19 -4.93 4.32
C VAL A 116 17.84 -5.59 5.66
N PRO A 117 17.81 -6.93 5.71
CA PRO A 117 18.20 -7.95 4.71
C PRO A 117 17.13 -8.15 3.62
N MET A 118 17.47 -7.89 2.36
CA MET A 118 16.51 -7.83 1.25
C MET A 118 15.83 -9.19 0.97
N GLU A 119 16.60 -10.27 0.94
CA GLU A 119 16.09 -11.63 0.67
C GLU A 119 15.08 -12.09 1.72
N GLU A 120 15.38 -11.89 3.01
CA GLU A 120 14.49 -12.27 4.10
C GLU A 120 13.20 -11.44 4.09
N ILE A 121 13.29 -10.14 3.79
CA ILE A 121 12.12 -9.25 3.67
C ILE A 121 11.20 -9.72 2.54
N ASN A 122 11.75 -10.17 1.41
CA ASN A 122 10.97 -10.53 0.23
C ASN A 122 10.47 -11.99 0.23
N LEU A 123 11.01 -12.88 1.04
CA LEU A 123 10.60 -14.28 1.13
C LEU A 123 9.87 -14.56 2.45
N HIS A 124 10.59 -14.92 3.50
CA HIS A 124 10.03 -15.21 4.82
C HIS A 124 10.60 -14.24 5.84
N PHE A 125 9.90 -13.15 6.07
CA PHE A 125 10.40 -12.07 6.91
C PHE A 125 10.38 -12.42 8.40
N THR A 126 9.23 -12.30 9.05
CA THR A 126 9.01 -12.61 10.47
C THR A 126 7.78 -13.48 10.70
N GLY A 127 7.16 -13.96 9.62
CA GLY A 127 6.01 -14.84 9.66
C GLY A 127 4.65 -14.15 9.65
N ASP A 128 4.58 -12.83 9.41
CA ASP A 128 3.33 -12.08 9.44
C ASP A 128 2.37 -12.53 8.34
N MET A 129 2.86 -12.74 7.10
CA MET A 129 2.04 -13.25 6.00
C MET A 129 1.48 -14.63 6.29
N HIS A 130 2.28 -15.53 6.88
CA HIS A 130 1.81 -16.85 7.32
C HIS A 130 0.74 -16.74 8.41
N ALA A 131 0.94 -15.91 9.42
CA ALA A 131 -0.02 -15.71 10.50
C ALA A 131 -1.37 -15.18 9.98
N ILE A 132 -1.33 -14.19 9.06
CA ILE A 132 -2.52 -13.62 8.43
C ILE A 132 -3.25 -14.66 7.59
N THR A 133 -2.53 -15.42 6.74
CA THR A 133 -3.08 -16.50 5.92
C THR A 133 -3.75 -17.56 6.80
N THR A 134 -3.07 -17.99 7.87
CA THR A 134 -3.57 -18.99 8.81
C THR A 134 -4.80 -18.49 9.56
N ALA A 135 -4.77 -17.27 10.08
CA ALA A 135 -5.89 -16.67 10.79
C ALA A 135 -7.13 -16.53 9.89
N HIS A 136 -6.95 -16.10 8.65
CA HIS A 136 -8.02 -15.98 7.67
C HIS A 136 -8.63 -17.35 7.34
N ASN A 137 -7.81 -18.33 7.01
CA ASN A 137 -8.29 -19.67 6.68
C ASN A 137 -8.90 -20.38 7.89
N ALA A 138 -8.45 -20.09 9.12
CA ALA A 138 -9.09 -20.60 10.33
C ALA A 138 -10.56 -20.13 10.45
N ILE A 139 -10.85 -18.88 10.11
CA ILE A 139 -12.23 -18.38 10.04
C ILE A 139 -13.03 -19.20 9.03
N ALA A 140 -12.54 -19.34 7.79
CA ALA A 140 -13.24 -20.10 6.76
C ALA A 140 -13.50 -21.56 7.17
N VAL A 141 -12.54 -22.21 7.82
CA VAL A 141 -12.69 -23.58 8.34
C VAL A 141 -13.73 -23.63 9.45
N LEU A 142 -13.70 -22.70 10.42
CA LEU A 142 -14.62 -22.70 11.55
C LEU A 142 -16.05 -22.38 11.13
N VAL A 143 -16.26 -21.49 10.16
CA VAL A 143 -17.59 -21.24 9.54
C VAL A 143 -18.12 -22.52 8.88
N ASN A 144 -17.31 -23.20 8.08
CA ASN A 144 -17.71 -24.45 7.44
C ASN A 144 -17.98 -25.57 8.45
N ASN A 145 -17.16 -25.67 9.50
CA ASN A 145 -17.38 -26.64 10.57
C ASN A 145 -18.71 -26.38 11.31
N HIS A 146 -19.06 -25.11 11.56
CA HIS A 146 -20.35 -24.75 12.17
C HIS A 146 -21.53 -25.24 11.31
N VAL A 147 -21.48 -25.01 9.99
CA VAL A 147 -22.50 -25.49 9.06
C VAL A 147 -22.59 -27.02 9.08
N PHE A 148 -21.44 -27.72 9.06
CA PHE A 148 -21.38 -29.18 9.04
C PHE A 148 -21.90 -29.81 10.35
N GLN A 149 -21.70 -29.16 11.50
CA GLN A 149 -22.03 -29.69 12.83
C GLN A 149 -23.42 -29.28 13.33
N GLY A 150 -24.34 -28.90 12.45
CA GLY A 150 -25.74 -28.66 12.80
C GLY A 150 -26.26 -27.25 12.52
N ASN A 151 -25.40 -26.30 12.12
CA ASN A 151 -25.80 -24.99 11.61
C ASN A 151 -26.79 -24.20 12.50
N GLU A 152 -26.51 -24.11 13.80
CA GLU A 152 -27.36 -23.43 14.77
C GLU A 152 -27.63 -21.94 14.43
N LEU A 153 -26.72 -21.29 13.69
CA LEU A 153 -26.87 -19.91 13.22
C LEU A 153 -27.67 -19.80 11.91
N ASP A 154 -28.18 -20.92 11.38
CA ASP A 154 -28.95 -20.96 10.13
C ASP A 154 -28.20 -20.32 8.94
N ILE A 155 -26.89 -20.56 8.84
CA ILE A 155 -26.06 -20.04 7.75
C ILE A 155 -26.55 -20.60 6.41
N ASP A 156 -26.95 -19.71 5.50
CA ASP A 156 -27.37 -20.03 4.14
C ASP A 156 -26.32 -19.59 3.10
N LYS A 157 -25.80 -18.37 3.22
CA LYS A 157 -24.85 -17.81 2.26
C LYS A 157 -23.56 -17.39 2.95
N ILE A 158 -22.45 -18.13 2.70
CA ILE A 158 -21.11 -17.74 3.14
C ILE A 158 -20.55 -16.71 2.16
N VAL A 159 -19.99 -15.58 2.68
CA VAL A 159 -19.41 -14.49 1.89
C VAL A 159 -17.93 -14.28 2.16
N PHE A 160 -17.30 -15.21 2.86
CA PHE A 160 -15.92 -15.16 3.31
C PHE A 160 -15.11 -16.24 2.59
N ASN A 161 -14.29 -15.82 1.60
CA ASN A 161 -13.43 -16.71 0.82
C ASN A 161 -12.24 -17.22 1.66
N ARG A 162 -11.48 -18.15 1.10
CA ARG A 162 -10.16 -18.55 1.60
C ARG A 162 -9.06 -17.64 1.06
N VAL A 163 -7.84 -17.76 1.58
CA VAL A 163 -6.70 -17.01 1.07
C VAL A 163 -5.46 -17.87 0.90
N MET A 164 -4.60 -17.46 -0.02
CA MET A 164 -3.26 -18.00 -0.23
C MET A 164 -2.30 -16.85 -0.58
N ASP A 165 -1.10 -16.84 -0.01
CA ASP A 165 -0.09 -15.82 -0.36
C ASP A 165 0.69 -16.22 -1.62
N MET A 166 -0.04 -16.48 -2.70
CA MET A 166 0.48 -16.86 -4.01
C MET A 166 -0.46 -16.42 -5.12
N ASN A 167 0.08 -16.20 -6.33
CA ASN A 167 -0.73 -15.94 -7.53
C ASN A 167 -1.23 -17.25 -8.14
N ALA A 168 -2.47 -17.64 -7.85
CA ALA A 168 -3.07 -18.91 -8.25
C ALA A 168 -4.45 -18.69 -8.93
N ARG A 169 -4.44 -18.40 -10.24
CA ARG A 169 -5.67 -18.10 -11.01
C ARG A 169 -6.67 -19.25 -11.08
N ASP A 170 -6.19 -20.47 -10.93
CA ASP A 170 -6.97 -21.72 -10.92
C ASP A 170 -7.82 -21.88 -9.65
N LEU A 171 -7.48 -21.15 -8.56
CA LEU A 171 -8.21 -21.18 -7.31
C LEU A 171 -9.28 -20.08 -7.19
N ARG A 172 -9.54 -19.30 -8.23
CA ARG A 172 -10.59 -18.25 -8.21
C ARG A 172 -12.00 -18.79 -8.02
N HIS A 173 -12.25 -19.97 -8.58
CA HIS A 173 -13.51 -20.66 -8.52
C HIS A 173 -13.25 -22.13 -8.25
N ILE A 174 -13.67 -22.61 -7.09
CA ILE A 174 -13.54 -24.01 -6.69
C ILE A 174 -14.88 -24.50 -6.15
N LYS A 175 -15.08 -25.81 -6.14
CA LYS A 175 -16.18 -26.43 -5.42
C LYS A 175 -15.67 -27.06 -4.13
N VAL A 176 -16.29 -26.71 -3.02
CA VAL A 176 -16.03 -27.33 -1.73
C VAL A 176 -17.18 -28.27 -1.36
N ASN A 177 -16.90 -29.27 -0.53
CA ASN A 177 -17.83 -30.33 -0.14
C ASN A 177 -18.43 -31.08 -1.34
N ALA A 178 -17.64 -31.24 -2.41
CA ALA A 178 -18.09 -31.85 -3.65
C ALA A 178 -18.73 -33.24 -3.43
N GLY A 179 -19.90 -33.45 -4.05
CA GLY A 179 -20.67 -34.70 -3.95
C GLY A 179 -21.47 -34.87 -2.64
N THR A 180 -21.60 -33.83 -1.84
CA THR A 180 -22.45 -33.81 -0.62
C THR A 180 -23.57 -32.79 -0.76
N GLU A 181 -24.56 -32.84 0.14
CA GLU A 181 -25.65 -31.85 0.22
C GLU A 181 -25.13 -30.42 0.56
N LEU A 182 -23.91 -30.30 1.06
CA LEU A 182 -23.26 -29.03 1.39
C LEU A 182 -22.34 -28.53 0.27
N GLU A 183 -22.42 -29.10 -0.93
CA GLU A 183 -21.63 -28.64 -2.09
C GLU A 183 -21.95 -27.18 -2.40
N ARG A 184 -20.91 -26.35 -2.52
CA ARG A 184 -21.04 -24.95 -2.90
C ARG A 184 -19.85 -24.42 -3.66
N GLU A 185 -20.05 -23.34 -4.38
CA GLU A 185 -18.98 -22.52 -4.94
C GLU A 185 -18.20 -21.82 -3.82
N ASP A 186 -16.89 -21.71 -3.98
CA ASP A 186 -15.95 -21.01 -3.10
C ASP A 186 -14.79 -20.48 -3.94
N GLY A 187 -13.81 -19.84 -3.33
CA GLY A 187 -12.61 -19.36 -4.02
C GLY A 187 -11.52 -18.91 -3.05
N PHE A 188 -10.39 -18.57 -3.63
CA PHE A 188 -9.27 -17.99 -2.90
C PHE A 188 -9.03 -16.55 -3.34
N ASP A 189 -8.77 -15.68 -2.38
CA ASP A 189 -8.16 -14.37 -2.60
C ASP A 189 -6.66 -14.46 -2.25
N ILE A 190 -5.84 -13.55 -2.75
CA ILE A 190 -4.46 -13.46 -2.27
C ILE A 190 -4.45 -12.87 -0.84
N THR A 191 -3.56 -13.34 0.02
CA THR A 191 -3.52 -12.94 1.45
C THR A 191 -3.54 -11.42 1.64
N VAL A 192 -2.83 -10.67 0.82
CA VAL A 192 -2.75 -9.20 0.91
C VAL A 192 -4.03 -8.48 0.44
N ALA A 193 -4.98 -9.20 -0.15
CA ALA A 193 -6.33 -8.73 -0.45
C ALA A 193 -7.35 -9.02 0.66
N SER A 194 -6.94 -9.78 1.69
CA SER A 194 -7.83 -10.20 2.76
C SER A 194 -8.27 -9.06 3.67
N GLU A 195 -9.47 -9.21 4.24
CA GLU A 195 -9.93 -8.27 5.28
C GLU A 195 -9.05 -8.34 6.55
N ILE A 196 -8.48 -9.52 6.88
CA ILE A 196 -7.56 -9.67 8.02
C ILE A 196 -6.31 -8.81 7.85
N MET A 197 -5.72 -8.77 6.64
CA MET A 197 -4.60 -7.87 6.35
C MET A 197 -4.99 -6.40 6.54
N ALA A 198 -6.16 -5.98 6.07
CA ALA A 198 -6.65 -4.62 6.22
C ALA A 198 -6.91 -4.29 7.71
N ILE A 199 -7.55 -5.19 8.45
CA ILE A 199 -7.80 -5.05 9.88
C ILE A 199 -6.49 -4.90 10.66
N LEU A 200 -5.51 -5.78 10.44
CA LEU A 200 -4.20 -5.70 11.08
C LEU A 200 -3.54 -4.34 10.83
N CYS A 201 -3.57 -3.85 9.59
CA CYS A 201 -2.96 -2.57 9.22
C CYS A 201 -3.71 -1.34 9.77
N LEU A 202 -5.03 -1.45 9.99
CA LEU A 202 -5.86 -0.36 10.52
C LEU A 202 -6.10 -0.47 12.03
N SER A 203 -5.48 -1.43 12.71
CA SER A 203 -5.58 -1.59 14.16
C SER A 203 -4.52 -0.80 14.91
N GLU A 204 -4.90 -0.28 16.09
CA GLU A 204 -4.03 0.49 16.98
C GLU A 204 -3.41 -0.34 18.12
N GLY A 205 -3.76 -1.62 18.21
CA GLY A 205 -3.25 -2.57 19.20
C GLY A 205 -4.10 -3.82 19.27
N ILE A 206 -3.76 -4.72 20.19
CA ILE A 206 -4.37 -6.06 20.29
C ILE A 206 -5.86 -6.00 20.66
N ALA A 207 -6.27 -5.05 21.49
CA ALA A 207 -7.67 -4.91 21.90
C ALA A 207 -8.53 -4.41 20.73
N ASP A 208 -8.06 -3.41 20.00
CA ASP A 208 -8.71 -2.87 18.81
C ASP A 208 -8.73 -3.90 17.66
N LEU A 209 -7.63 -4.67 17.48
CA LEU A 209 -7.59 -5.81 16.56
C LEU A 209 -8.72 -6.80 16.87
N LYS A 210 -8.86 -7.21 18.13
CA LYS A 210 -9.89 -8.17 18.55
C LYS A 210 -11.30 -7.63 18.30
N GLU A 211 -11.54 -6.36 18.58
CA GLU A 211 -12.86 -5.74 18.36
C GLU A 211 -13.21 -5.64 16.87
N LYS A 212 -12.24 -5.28 16.02
CA LYS A 212 -12.43 -5.27 14.57
C LYS A 212 -12.70 -6.68 14.01
N LEU A 213 -11.98 -7.69 14.49
CA LEU A 213 -12.22 -9.09 14.11
C LEU A 213 -13.63 -9.54 14.43
N ARG A 214 -14.19 -9.18 15.60
CA ARG A 214 -15.56 -9.50 16.01
C ARG A 214 -16.61 -9.05 14.98
N ASN A 215 -16.34 -7.95 14.29
CA ASN A 215 -17.25 -7.30 13.37
C ASN A 215 -17.08 -7.74 11.91
N ILE A 216 -16.25 -8.74 11.61
CA ILE A 216 -16.15 -9.30 10.25
C ILE A 216 -17.47 -9.98 9.88
N LEU A 217 -18.05 -9.56 8.75
CA LEU A 217 -19.19 -10.22 8.13
C LEU A 217 -18.74 -11.51 7.43
N VAL A 218 -19.20 -12.67 7.89
CA VAL A 218 -18.77 -13.97 7.36
C VAL A 218 -19.84 -14.68 6.54
N ALA A 219 -21.13 -14.43 6.85
CA ALA A 219 -22.24 -15.12 6.20
C ALA A 219 -23.55 -14.33 6.34
N TYR A 220 -24.58 -14.83 5.70
CA TYR A 220 -25.98 -14.46 5.92
C TYR A 220 -26.78 -15.71 6.25
N ASN A 221 -27.82 -15.57 7.11
CA ASN A 221 -28.74 -16.63 7.40
C ASN A 221 -29.84 -16.76 6.32
N SER A 222 -30.74 -17.76 6.44
CA SER A 222 -31.85 -18.00 5.49
C SER A 222 -32.84 -16.82 5.35
N LYS A 223 -32.86 -15.90 6.34
CA LYS A 223 -33.69 -14.67 6.30
C LYS A 223 -32.91 -13.48 5.68
N GLY A 224 -31.65 -13.66 5.29
CA GLY A 224 -30.81 -12.61 4.77
C GLY A 224 -30.18 -11.68 5.84
N GLU A 225 -30.25 -12.05 7.12
CA GLU A 225 -29.64 -11.31 8.21
C GLU A 225 -28.14 -11.60 8.29
N PRO A 226 -27.28 -10.58 8.58
CA PRO A 226 -25.84 -10.75 8.61
C PRO A 226 -25.38 -11.57 9.82
N ILE A 227 -24.41 -12.45 9.61
CA ILE A 227 -23.71 -13.21 10.65
C ILE A 227 -22.27 -12.74 10.71
N TYR A 228 -21.87 -12.28 11.89
CA TYR A 228 -20.53 -11.76 12.13
C TYR A 228 -19.65 -12.78 12.86
N LEU A 229 -18.35 -12.57 12.87
CA LEU A 229 -17.39 -13.45 13.55
C LEU A 229 -17.72 -13.63 15.04
N LYS A 230 -18.20 -12.59 15.72
CA LYS A 230 -18.63 -12.62 17.13
C LYS A 230 -19.75 -13.62 17.41
N ASP A 231 -20.61 -13.89 16.43
CA ASP A 231 -21.74 -14.83 16.59
C ASP A 231 -21.22 -16.28 16.66
N LEU A 232 -20.07 -16.56 16.03
CA LEU A 232 -19.34 -17.82 16.12
C LEU A 232 -18.45 -17.92 17.37
N LYS A 233 -18.21 -16.82 18.09
CA LYS A 233 -17.39 -16.73 19.33
C LYS A 233 -15.94 -17.19 19.12
N ILE A 234 -15.34 -16.94 17.95
CA ILE A 234 -13.99 -17.42 17.57
C ILE A 234 -12.93 -16.30 17.52
N GLU A 235 -13.30 -15.06 17.79
CA GLU A 235 -12.39 -13.92 17.76
C GLU A 235 -11.15 -14.09 18.66
N GLY A 236 -11.28 -14.85 19.74
CA GLY A 236 -10.18 -15.12 20.67
C GLY A 236 -9.05 -15.91 20.02
N VAL A 237 -9.37 -17.03 19.34
CA VAL A 237 -8.36 -17.85 18.66
C VAL A 237 -7.73 -17.10 17.49
N ILE A 238 -8.54 -16.34 16.71
CA ILE A 238 -8.04 -15.54 15.60
C ILE A 238 -7.07 -14.45 16.08
N THR A 239 -7.42 -13.75 17.16
CA THR A 239 -6.52 -12.76 17.78
C THR A 239 -5.22 -13.40 18.27
N SER A 240 -5.30 -14.61 18.83
CA SER A 240 -4.14 -15.35 19.32
C SER A 240 -3.17 -15.73 18.19
N LEU A 241 -3.68 -16.11 17.01
CA LEU A 241 -2.87 -16.37 15.82
C LEU A 241 -2.15 -15.11 15.31
N LEU A 242 -2.75 -13.93 15.51
CA LEU A 242 -2.20 -12.65 15.06
C LEU A 242 -1.37 -11.91 16.13
N LYS A 243 -1.18 -12.50 17.32
CA LYS A 243 -0.55 -11.86 18.49
C LYS A 243 0.84 -11.27 18.20
N ASP A 244 1.63 -11.96 17.39
CA ASP A 244 2.97 -11.50 17.05
C ASP A 244 2.98 -10.73 15.73
N ALA A 245 2.11 -11.07 14.79
CA ALA A 245 1.96 -10.36 13.53
C ALA A 245 1.50 -8.89 13.69
N ILE A 246 0.79 -8.54 14.77
CA ILE A 246 0.36 -7.15 15.04
C ILE A 246 1.51 -6.22 15.42
N LYS A 247 2.68 -6.75 15.78
CA LYS A 247 3.86 -5.98 16.16
C LYS A 247 4.66 -5.57 14.92
N PRO A 248 4.96 -4.27 14.72
CA PRO A 248 5.77 -3.82 13.59
C PRO A 248 7.17 -4.41 13.59
N ASN A 249 7.72 -4.62 12.40
CA ASN A 249 9.09 -5.10 12.19
C ASN A 249 10.04 -3.91 12.02
N ILE A 250 11.22 -3.97 12.61
CA ILE A 250 12.31 -3.01 12.39
C ILE A 250 13.47 -3.69 11.69
N VAL A 251 14.01 -3.00 10.69
CA VAL A 251 15.20 -3.34 9.91
C VAL A 251 16.01 -2.06 9.67
N GLN A 252 16.95 -2.07 8.73
CA GLN A 252 17.80 -0.94 8.41
C GLN A 252 17.87 -0.67 6.91
N THR A 253 18.18 0.58 6.55
CA THR A 253 18.58 0.94 5.18
C THR A 253 20.02 0.52 4.94
N LEU A 254 20.49 0.55 3.68
CA LEU A 254 21.92 0.35 3.34
C LEU A 254 22.84 1.32 4.10
N GLU A 255 22.34 2.50 4.47
CA GLU A 255 23.08 3.49 5.27
C GLU A 255 22.91 3.27 6.79
N ASN A 256 22.42 2.10 7.19
CA ASN A 256 22.17 1.72 8.58
C ASN A 256 21.20 2.66 9.33
N ASN A 257 20.27 3.29 8.64
CA ASN A 257 19.21 4.06 9.26
C ASN A 257 17.99 3.16 9.54
N PRO A 258 17.18 3.47 10.56
CA PRO A 258 16.06 2.62 10.95
C PRO A 258 14.93 2.65 9.91
N ALA A 259 14.38 1.48 9.62
CA ALA A 259 13.22 1.28 8.77
C ALA A 259 12.21 0.37 9.46
N ILE A 260 10.94 0.77 9.48
CA ILE A 260 9.84 -0.02 10.04
C ILE A 260 9.02 -0.59 8.89
N ILE A 261 8.88 -1.92 8.84
CA ILE A 261 8.11 -2.63 7.81
C ILE A 261 6.96 -3.37 8.48
N HIS A 262 5.72 -3.12 8.06
CA HIS A 262 4.58 -3.80 8.68
C HIS A 262 3.33 -3.77 7.82
N GLY A 263 2.80 -4.98 7.52
CA GLY A 263 1.62 -5.20 6.71
C GLY A 263 1.78 -4.79 5.25
N GLY A 264 0.99 -5.39 4.37
CA GLY A 264 1.13 -5.21 2.92
C GLY A 264 -0.20 -5.24 2.16
N PRO A 265 -1.24 -4.47 2.56
CA PRO A 265 -2.53 -4.51 1.88
C PRO A 265 -2.42 -4.02 0.44
N PHE A 266 -3.13 -4.67 -0.50
CA PHE A 266 -3.18 -4.24 -1.88
C PHE A 266 -3.80 -2.85 -2.01
N ALA A 267 -3.19 -2.01 -2.87
CA ALA A 267 -3.61 -0.62 -3.05
C ALA A 267 -4.82 -0.42 -3.96
N ASN A 268 -5.26 -1.43 -4.69
CA ASN A 268 -6.45 -1.36 -5.56
C ASN A 268 -7.72 -1.88 -4.91
N ILE A 269 -7.64 -2.69 -3.86
CA ILE A 269 -8.80 -3.31 -3.16
C ILE A 269 -8.77 -3.14 -1.65
N ALA A 270 -7.72 -2.51 -1.11
CA ALA A 270 -7.57 -2.11 0.26
C ALA A 270 -6.85 -0.75 0.30
N HIS A 271 -6.48 -0.26 1.48
CA HIS A 271 -5.91 1.09 1.64
C HIS A 271 -4.45 1.24 1.17
N GLY A 272 -3.76 0.16 0.79
CA GLY A 272 -2.49 0.19 0.04
C GLY A 272 -1.30 0.86 0.70
N CYS A 273 -1.23 0.91 2.03
CA CYS A 273 -0.12 1.47 2.80
C CYS A 273 0.15 0.65 4.06
N ASN A 274 1.30 0.87 4.70
CA ASN A 274 1.67 0.15 5.91
C ASN A 274 0.70 0.39 7.08
N SER A 275 0.91 -0.30 8.20
CA SER A 275 0.01 -0.24 9.35
C SER A 275 0.01 1.12 10.06
N ILE A 276 -1.09 1.41 10.75
CA ILE A 276 -1.20 2.54 11.69
C ILE A 276 -0.13 2.42 12.77
N LEU A 277 0.06 1.22 13.33
CA LEU A 277 1.05 0.97 14.37
C LEU A 277 2.47 1.30 13.93
N ALA A 278 2.87 0.90 12.71
CA ALA A 278 4.19 1.23 12.18
C ALA A 278 4.39 2.75 12.07
N THR A 279 3.43 3.44 11.46
CA THR A 279 3.51 4.90 11.30
C THR A 279 3.48 5.64 12.64
N LYS A 280 2.57 5.28 13.56
CA LYS A 280 2.51 5.90 14.89
C LYS A 280 3.76 5.61 15.71
N THR A 281 4.30 4.38 15.63
CA THR A 281 5.55 4.04 16.30
C THR A 281 6.72 4.88 15.78
N ALA A 282 6.85 5.03 14.47
CA ALA A 282 7.88 5.89 13.89
C ALA A 282 7.74 7.35 14.36
N LEU A 283 6.52 7.91 14.36
CA LEU A 283 6.23 9.29 14.79
C LEU A 283 6.51 9.56 16.29
N LYS A 284 6.52 8.52 17.12
CA LYS A 284 6.88 8.64 18.54
C LYS A 284 8.38 8.87 18.76
N TYR A 285 9.22 8.45 17.82
CA TYR A 285 10.67 8.42 18.00
C TYR A 285 11.44 9.29 17.00
N ALA A 286 10.95 9.42 15.76
CA ALA A 286 11.58 10.21 14.71
C ALA A 286 10.96 11.61 14.60
N ASP A 287 11.74 12.57 14.10
CA ASP A 287 11.27 13.93 13.80
C ASP A 287 10.65 14.00 12.40
N TYR A 288 11.12 13.14 11.49
CA TYR A 288 10.60 12.96 10.14
C TYR A 288 10.28 11.49 9.90
N VAL A 289 9.05 11.21 9.49
CA VAL A 289 8.62 9.86 9.10
C VAL A 289 8.20 9.89 7.65
N ILE A 290 8.85 9.09 6.82
CA ILE A 290 8.58 8.97 5.41
C ILE A 290 7.81 7.67 5.18
N THR A 291 6.68 7.76 4.51
CA THR A 291 5.85 6.59 4.18
C THR A 291 5.40 6.65 2.73
N GLU A 292 5.04 5.51 2.17
CA GLU A 292 4.52 5.43 0.81
C GLU A 292 3.08 4.93 0.76
N ALA A 293 2.38 5.29 -0.34
CA ALA A 293 1.12 4.68 -0.73
C ALA A 293 1.26 4.01 -2.10
N GLY A 294 0.62 2.86 -2.27
CA GLY A 294 0.72 2.07 -3.51
C GLY A 294 0.09 2.76 -4.72
N PHE A 295 0.64 2.51 -5.91
CA PHE A 295 0.19 3.10 -7.19
C PHE A 295 0.30 4.63 -7.25
N GLY A 296 -0.58 5.28 -8.01
CA GLY A 296 -0.61 6.73 -8.18
C GLY A 296 -1.35 7.46 -7.05
N ALA A 297 -1.24 8.80 -7.07
CA ALA A 297 -1.90 9.63 -6.07
C ALA A 297 -3.42 9.55 -6.15
N ASP A 298 -3.96 9.25 -7.32
CA ASP A 298 -5.39 9.03 -7.55
C ASP A 298 -5.97 7.82 -6.80
N LEU A 299 -5.16 6.79 -6.53
CA LEU A 299 -5.58 5.58 -5.82
C LEU A 299 -4.96 5.45 -4.43
N GLY A 300 -3.63 5.36 -4.36
CA GLY A 300 -2.95 5.05 -3.12
C GLY A 300 -2.95 6.21 -2.13
N ALA A 301 -2.60 7.42 -2.57
CA ALA A 301 -2.59 8.59 -1.69
C ALA A 301 -4.01 8.96 -1.25
N GLU A 302 -5.00 8.88 -2.14
CA GLU A 302 -6.41 9.08 -1.81
C GLU A 302 -6.83 8.18 -0.63
N LYS A 303 -6.57 6.86 -0.71
CA LYS A 303 -6.91 5.91 0.35
C LYS A 303 -6.09 6.10 1.62
N PHE A 304 -4.82 6.45 1.49
CA PHE A 304 -3.99 6.79 2.63
C PHE A 304 -4.61 7.95 3.43
N LEU A 305 -5.07 8.99 2.74
CA LEU A 305 -5.65 10.18 3.36
C LEU A 305 -7.09 9.92 3.86
N ASN A 306 -7.98 9.45 2.99
CA ASN A 306 -9.40 9.29 3.32
C ASN A 306 -9.70 8.06 4.17
N ILE A 307 -8.85 7.03 4.20
CA ILE A 307 -9.06 5.83 5.02
C ILE A 307 -8.11 5.82 6.21
N LYS A 308 -6.79 5.69 5.98
CA LYS A 308 -5.82 5.51 7.06
C LYS A 308 -5.67 6.76 7.93
N CYS A 309 -5.45 7.92 7.33
CA CYS A 309 -5.28 9.17 8.09
C CYS A 309 -6.56 9.53 8.84
N ARG A 310 -7.74 9.39 8.22
CA ARG A 310 -9.04 9.58 8.86
C ARG A 310 -9.18 8.72 10.12
N LYS A 311 -8.95 7.41 10.00
CA LYS A 311 -9.11 6.45 11.12
C LYS A 311 -8.10 6.68 12.25
N ALA A 312 -6.88 7.05 11.90
CA ALA A 312 -5.77 7.14 12.85
C ALA A 312 -5.52 8.55 13.40
N GLY A 313 -6.22 9.57 12.88
CA GLY A 313 -5.96 10.97 13.21
C GLY A 313 -4.58 11.45 12.72
N LEU A 314 -4.02 10.82 11.68
CA LEU A 314 -2.71 11.19 11.13
C LEU A 314 -2.84 12.43 10.25
N LYS A 315 -1.86 13.35 10.35
CA LYS A 315 -1.82 14.60 9.60
C LYS A 315 -0.49 14.71 8.85
N PRO A 316 -0.38 14.18 7.62
CA PRO A 316 0.78 14.42 6.77
C PRO A 316 1.06 15.91 6.62
N LYS A 317 2.34 16.28 6.53
CA LYS A 317 2.79 17.67 6.41
C LYS A 317 3.25 18.03 5.00
N ALA A 318 3.54 17.03 4.16
CA ALA A 318 3.88 17.20 2.74
C ALA A 318 3.57 15.93 1.95
N ALA A 319 3.42 16.09 0.65
CA ALA A 319 3.38 15.01 -0.33
C ALA A 319 4.54 15.12 -1.31
N VAL A 320 5.20 14.00 -1.57
CA VAL A 320 6.18 13.87 -2.65
C VAL A 320 5.55 13.07 -3.77
N VAL A 321 5.46 13.64 -4.97
CA VAL A 321 4.92 12.98 -6.16
C VAL A 321 6.08 12.52 -7.03
N VAL A 322 6.31 11.21 -7.10
CA VAL A 322 7.35 10.64 -7.95
C VAL A 322 6.86 10.58 -9.39
N ALA A 323 7.70 11.07 -10.29
CA ALA A 323 7.51 10.98 -11.73
C ALA A 323 8.79 10.48 -12.39
N THR A 324 8.65 9.87 -13.58
CA THR A 324 9.76 9.47 -14.45
C THR A 324 9.52 9.98 -15.86
N VAL A 325 10.58 10.31 -16.59
CA VAL A 325 10.50 10.69 -17.99
C VAL A 325 9.76 9.61 -18.81
N LYS A 326 10.05 8.32 -18.52
CA LYS A 326 9.41 7.17 -19.18
C LYS A 326 7.89 7.14 -18.97
N ALA A 327 7.43 7.32 -17.73
CA ALA A 327 6.01 7.31 -17.42
C ALA A 327 5.28 8.48 -18.09
N LEU A 328 5.90 9.67 -18.09
CA LEU A 328 5.33 10.83 -18.74
C LEU A 328 5.24 10.64 -20.27
N LYS A 329 6.27 10.10 -20.92
CA LYS A 329 6.19 9.74 -22.36
C LYS A 329 5.12 8.70 -22.65
N LEU A 330 4.95 7.67 -21.77
CA LEU A 330 3.86 6.70 -21.89
C LEU A 330 2.49 7.38 -21.82
N HIS A 331 2.33 8.36 -20.91
CA HIS A 331 1.12 9.17 -20.79
C HIS A 331 0.95 10.15 -21.97
N GLY A 332 2.01 10.45 -22.70
CA GLY A 332 2.00 11.13 -24.00
C GLY A 332 1.76 10.19 -25.20
N ASN A 333 1.26 8.95 -24.94
CA ASN A 333 0.92 7.94 -25.95
C ASN A 333 2.10 7.35 -26.74
N ILE A 334 3.30 7.31 -26.18
CA ILE A 334 4.43 6.57 -26.73
C ILE A 334 4.33 5.09 -26.31
N GLU A 335 4.65 4.17 -27.21
CA GLU A 335 4.70 2.74 -26.90
C GLU A 335 5.89 2.39 -26.00
N GLU A 336 5.74 1.37 -25.14
CA GLU A 336 6.78 0.95 -24.16
C GLU A 336 8.15 0.68 -24.81
N LYS A 337 8.19 0.19 -26.06
CA LYS A 337 9.45 -0.09 -26.77
C LYS A 337 10.26 1.16 -27.11
N ASP A 338 9.60 2.31 -27.29
CA ASP A 338 10.18 3.58 -27.77
C ASP A 338 10.46 4.57 -26.64
N LEU A 339 10.19 4.20 -25.37
CA LEU A 339 10.35 5.08 -24.21
C LEU A 339 11.81 5.50 -23.90
N LYS A 340 12.79 4.83 -24.50
CA LYS A 340 14.23 5.16 -24.32
C LYS A 340 14.70 6.28 -25.24
N GLU A 341 13.96 6.62 -26.26
CA GLU A 341 14.30 7.67 -27.22
C GLU A 341 13.83 9.04 -26.71
N GLU A 342 14.63 10.09 -26.95
CA GLU A 342 14.26 11.48 -26.61
C GLU A 342 12.96 11.86 -27.35
N ASN A 343 11.96 12.34 -26.60
CA ASN A 343 10.70 12.79 -27.20
C ASN A 343 10.02 13.88 -26.35
N ILE A 344 10.36 15.14 -26.65
CA ILE A 344 9.83 16.30 -25.93
C ILE A 344 8.33 16.51 -26.19
N GLU A 345 7.83 16.20 -27.39
CA GLU A 345 6.40 16.36 -27.72
C GLU A 345 5.54 15.40 -26.89
N ALA A 346 5.96 14.15 -26.80
CA ALA A 346 5.28 13.17 -25.95
C ALA A 346 5.35 13.56 -24.47
N LEU A 347 6.50 14.06 -24.03
CA LEU A 347 6.69 14.53 -22.66
C LEU A 347 5.75 15.70 -22.35
N ALA A 348 5.64 16.67 -23.26
CA ALA A 348 4.73 17.81 -23.15
C ALA A 348 3.26 17.38 -23.10
N ALA A 349 2.87 16.38 -23.87
CA ALA A 349 1.51 15.82 -23.81
C ALA A 349 1.25 15.04 -22.52
N GLY A 350 2.27 14.30 -22.04
CA GLY A 350 2.12 13.43 -20.87
C GLY A 350 2.20 14.15 -19.51
N VAL A 351 2.81 15.34 -19.47
CA VAL A 351 2.95 16.13 -18.25
C VAL A 351 1.60 16.49 -17.59
N ALA A 352 0.50 16.53 -18.37
CA ALA A 352 -0.85 16.73 -17.86
C ALA A 352 -1.28 15.66 -16.84
N ASN A 353 -0.72 14.44 -16.92
CA ASN A 353 -0.94 13.41 -15.91
C ASN A 353 -0.25 13.78 -14.58
N LEU A 354 0.98 14.29 -14.62
CA LEU A 354 1.69 14.78 -13.45
C LEU A 354 0.96 15.97 -12.81
N GLU A 355 0.51 16.91 -13.63
CA GLU A 355 -0.24 18.08 -13.19
C GLU A 355 -1.49 17.67 -12.41
N LYS A 356 -2.26 16.70 -12.91
CA LYS A 356 -3.43 16.17 -12.22
C LYS A 356 -3.08 15.52 -10.87
N HIS A 357 -1.99 14.79 -10.79
CA HIS A 357 -1.56 14.17 -9.53
C HIS A 357 -1.05 15.20 -8.50
N VAL A 358 -0.40 16.27 -8.95
CA VAL A 358 -0.02 17.42 -8.09
C VAL A 358 -1.28 18.14 -7.58
N GLU A 359 -2.24 18.43 -8.48
CA GLU A 359 -3.52 19.03 -8.13
C GLU A 359 -4.27 18.18 -7.09
N ASN A 360 -4.30 16.87 -7.29
CA ASN A 360 -4.94 15.93 -6.36
C ASN A 360 -4.40 16.07 -4.93
N MET A 361 -3.09 16.20 -4.75
CA MET A 361 -2.51 16.38 -3.42
C MET A 361 -2.78 17.77 -2.83
N LYS A 362 -2.80 18.81 -3.66
CA LYS A 362 -3.13 20.17 -3.23
C LYS A 362 -4.58 20.29 -2.70
N LYS A 363 -5.52 19.45 -3.17
CA LYS A 363 -6.90 19.37 -2.64
C LYS A 363 -7.00 18.97 -1.17
N TYR A 364 -5.97 18.34 -0.66
CA TYR A 364 -5.85 17.98 0.76
C TYR A 364 -5.08 19.04 1.58
N ASN A 365 -4.79 20.21 1.02
CA ASN A 365 -3.96 21.27 1.61
C ASN A 365 -2.52 20.81 1.89
N LEU A 366 -2.03 19.83 1.12
CA LEU A 366 -0.65 19.36 1.24
C LEU A 366 0.28 20.13 0.29
N PRO A 367 1.39 20.67 0.78
CA PRO A 367 2.44 21.16 -0.09
C PRO A 367 3.05 19.99 -0.84
N VAL A 368 3.33 20.20 -2.12
CA VAL A 368 3.78 19.15 -3.04
C VAL A 368 5.18 19.44 -3.53
N VAL A 369 6.06 18.44 -3.46
CA VAL A 369 7.35 18.42 -4.13
C VAL A 369 7.35 17.28 -5.15
N VAL A 370 7.73 17.55 -6.39
CA VAL A 370 7.89 16.53 -7.42
C VAL A 370 9.30 15.95 -7.32
N ALA A 371 9.38 14.63 -7.11
CA ALA A 371 10.65 13.88 -7.22
C ALA A 371 10.73 13.30 -8.64
N LEU A 372 11.54 13.91 -9.49
CA LEU A 372 11.86 13.38 -10.80
C LEU A 372 12.93 12.29 -10.64
N ASN A 373 12.50 11.03 -10.65
CA ASN A 373 13.40 9.87 -10.51
C ASN A 373 14.15 9.66 -11.83
N VAL A 374 15.40 10.06 -11.86
CA VAL A 374 16.25 10.12 -13.07
C VAL A 374 16.80 8.74 -13.41
N PHE A 375 16.77 8.40 -14.69
CA PHE A 375 17.35 7.18 -15.26
C PHE A 375 18.44 7.53 -16.27
N VAL A 376 19.41 6.64 -16.44
CA VAL A 376 20.53 6.78 -17.39
C VAL A 376 20.09 7.00 -18.85
N THR A 377 18.84 6.74 -19.18
CA THR A 377 18.26 6.94 -20.52
C THR A 377 17.62 8.31 -20.70
N ASP A 378 17.48 9.09 -19.63
CA ASP A 378 16.84 10.39 -19.69
C ASP A 378 17.83 11.44 -20.22
N THR A 379 17.39 12.28 -21.16
CA THR A 379 18.25 13.28 -21.76
C THR A 379 18.18 14.60 -21.01
N GLU A 380 19.25 15.38 -21.08
CA GLU A 380 19.28 16.71 -20.41
C GLU A 380 18.18 17.64 -20.94
N LYS A 381 17.78 17.52 -22.20
CA LYS A 381 16.68 18.31 -22.75
C LYS A 381 15.32 17.93 -22.14
N GLU A 382 15.08 16.61 -21.91
CA GLU A 382 13.86 16.13 -21.26
C GLU A 382 13.80 16.59 -19.80
N LEU A 383 14.94 16.51 -19.10
CA LEU A 383 15.04 16.97 -17.71
C LEU A 383 14.83 18.48 -17.60
N ALA A 384 15.49 19.27 -18.45
CA ALA A 384 15.35 20.74 -18.48
C ALA A 384 13.90 21.17 -18.82
N PHE A 385 13.23 20.47 -19.74
CA PHE A 385 11.83 20.71 -20.05
C PHE A 385 10.94 20.56 -18.81
N LEU A 386 11.14 19.51 -18.01
CA LEU A 386 10.34 19.28 -16.80
C LEU A 386 10.64 20.28 -15.70
N GLU A 387 11.88 20.75 -15.57
CA GLU A 387 12.25 21.82 -14.64
C GLU A 387 11.59 23.14 -15.03
N GLU A 388 11.61 23.49 -16.33
CA GLU A 388 10.93 24.69 -16.83
C GLU A 388 9.39 24.60 -16.61
N TRP A 389 8.81 23.45 -16.91
CA TRP A 389 7.38 23.21 -16.63
C TRP A 389 7.08 23.41 -15.15
N ALA A 390 7.85 22.81 -14.24
CA ALA A 390 7.62 22.92 -12.80
C ALA A 390 7.73 24.37 -12.30
N ALA A 391 8.71 25.11 -12.80
CA ALA A 391 8.89 26.54 -12.49
C ALA A 391 7.68 27.35 -12.95
N ASN A 392 7.15 27.08 -14.16
CA ASN A 392 5.98 27.77 -14.71
C ASN A 392 4.69 27.44 -13.93
N GLN A 393 4.59 26.23 -13.35
CA GLN A 393 3.46 25.80 -12.51
C GLN A 393 3.60 26.21 -11.03
N GLY A 394 4.73 26.81 -10.65
CA GLY A 394 5.03 27.13 -9.25
C GLY A 394 5.09 25.90 -8.36
N VAL A 395 5.63 24.81 -8.87
CA VAL A 395 5.80 23.52 -8.16
C VAL A 395 7.28 23.23 -7.98
N GLU A 396 7.68 22.92 -6.75
CA GLU A 396 9.06 22.48 -6.47
C GLU A 396 9.30 21.11 -7.14
N LEU A 397 10.35 21.03 -7.94
CA LEU A 397 10.82 19.78 -8.57
C LEU A 397 12.28 19.51 -8.19
N SER A 398 12.59 18.26 -7.86
CA SER A 398 13.95 17.80 -7.58
C SER A 398 14.33 16.67 -8.51
N ARG A 399 15.47 16.77 -9.20
CA ARG A 399 16.12 15.61 -9.83
C ARG A 399 16.58 14.69 -8.72
N THR A 400 16.17 13.44 -8.76
CA THR A 400 16.40 12.49 -7.68
C THR A 400 17.18 11.29 -8.21
N GLU A 401 18.39 11.10 -7.72
CA GLU A 401 19.35 10.07 -8.17
C GLU A 401 19.67 9.07 -7.05
N VAL A 402 18.68 8.80 -6.19
CA VAL A 402 18.87 7.95 -4.99
C VAL A 402 19.16 6.49 -5.35
N TRP A 403 18.76 6.03 -6.54
CA TRP A 403 19.10 4.69 -6.99
C TRP A 403 20.62 4.51 -7.12
N GLU A 404 21.32 5.50 -7.67
CA GLU A 404 22.75 5.45 -7.92
C GLU A 404 23.58 5.94 -6.72
N HIS A 405 23.08 6.94 -5.98
CA HIS A 405 23.84 7.65 -4.96
C HIS A 405 23.29 7.54 -3.54
N GLY A 406 22.28 6.68 -3.31
CA GLY A 406 21.65 6.54 -1.98
C GLY A 406 21.11 7.87 -1.46
N GLY A 407 21.23 8.10 -0.16
CA GLY A 407 20.77 9.36 0.44
C GLY A 407 21.44 10.61 -0.11
N ALA A 408 22.66 10.54 -0.63
CA ALA A 408 23.33 11.69 -1.24
C ALA A 408 22.60 12.18 -2.50
N GLY A 409 22.03 11.25 -3.30
CA GLY A 409 21.23 11.59 -4.48
C GLY A 409 19.84 12.18 -4.17
N GLY A 410 19.48 12.29 -2.88
CA GLY A 410 18.20 12.84 -2.43
C GLY A 410 18.31 14.13 -1.61
N LEU A 411 19.48 14.73 -1.47
CA LEU A 411 19.68 15.90 -0.60
C LEU A 411 18.84 17.11 -1.03
N ASP A 412 18.84 17.45 -2.32
CA ASP A 412 18.02 18.54 -2.86
C ASP A 412 16.52 18.30 -2.63
N LEU A 413 16.06 17.05 -2.81
CA LEU A 413 14.68 16.67 -2.50
C LEU A 413 14.36 16.88 -1.01
N ALA A 414 15.25 16.45 -0.12
CA ALA A 414 15.07 16.59 1.32
C ALA A 414 14.99 18.06 1.75
N GLU A 415 15.86 18.92 1.23
CA GLU A 415 15.85 20.37 1.50
C GLU A 415 14.55 21.04 1.00
N LYS A 416 14.08 20.68 -0.21
CA LYS A 416 12.82 21.18 -0.78
C LYS A 416 11.61 20.73 0.06
N VAL A 417 11.60 19.48 0.50
CA VAL A 417 10.53 18.95 1.37
C VAL A 417 10.50 19.67 2.72
N ILE A 418 11.65 19.89 3.37
CA ILE A 418 11.72 20.65 4.62
C ILE A 418 11.17 22.06 4.41
N ARG A 419 11.61 22.75 3.37
CA ARG A 419 11.18 24.10 3.03
C ARG A 419 9.67 24.17 2.74
N ALA A 420 9.13 23.18 2.03
CA ALA A 420 7.70 23.09 1.73
C ALA A 420 6.87 22.90 3.01
N ILE A 421 7.34 22.10 3.96
CA ILE A 421 6.69 21.91 5.26
C ILE A 421 6.70 23.20 6.07
N ASP A 422 7.87 23.86 6.17
CA ASP A 422 8.04 25.06 7.00
C ASP A 422 7.19 26.24 6.49
N ASN A 423 6.97 26.31 5.18
CA ASN A 423 6.15 27.34 4.54
C ASN A 423 4.64 27.07 4.59
N ASN A 424 4.22 25.82 4.81
CA ASN A 424 2.79 25.46 4.84
C ASN A 424 2.15 25.84 6.19
N LYS A 425 1.07 26.62 6.13
CA LYS A 425 0.27 27.03 7.29
C LYS A 425 -1.09 26.33 7.37
N GLU A 426 -1.43 25.54 6.35
CA GLU A 426 -2.75 24.94 6.23
C GLU A 426 -2.81 23.58 6.93
N ASP A 427 -3.95 23.26 7.51
CA ASP A 427 -4.23 21.94 8.05
C ASP A 427 -4.73 20.98 6.96
N LEU A 428 -4.49 19.69 7.17
CA LEU A 428 -5.01 18.63 6.31
C LEU A 428 -6.53 18.73 6.19
N GLN A 429 -7.03 18.77 4.96
CA GLN A 429 -8.45 18.69 4.61
C GLN A 429 -8.74 17.35 3.95
N LEU A 430 -9.80 16.66 4.35
CA LEU A 430 -10.27 15.44 3.69
C LEU A 430 -11.34 15.77 2.64
N LEU A 431 -11.48 14.91 1.62
CA LEU A 431 -12.38 15.18 0.49
C LEU A 431 -13.88 15.18 0.87
N TYR A 432 -14.25 14.41 1.87
CA TYR A 432 -15.65 14.27 2.31
C TYR A 432 -15.74 14.01 3.82
N SER A 433 -16.91 14.26 4.40
CA SER A 433 -17.19 13.94 5.81
C SER A 433 -17.71 12.51 5.98
N ASP A 434 -17.76 12.03 7.23
CA ASP A 434 -18.31 10.70 7.53
C ASP A 434 -19.81 10.63 7.27
N GLU A 435 -20.54 11.76 7.40
CA GLU A 435 -21.99 11.85 7.19
C GLU A 435 -22.39 11.85 5.71
N THR A 436 -21.43 12.06 4.79
CA THR A 436 -21.70 12.01 3.35
C THR A 436 -22.18 10.59 2.97
N PRO A 437 -23.27 10.41 2.20
CA PRO A 437 -23.74 9.11 1.74
C PRO A 437 -22.70 8.35 0.91
N ILE A 438 -22.71 7.02 0.92
CA ILE A 438 -21.71 6.18 0.20
C ILE A 438 -21.67 6.52 -1.29
N ALA A 439 -22.83 6.63 -1.94
CA ALA A 439 -22.91 6.97 -3.36
C ALA A 439 -22.28 8.34 -3.67
N GLU A 440 -22.48 9.33 -2.81
CA GLU A 440 -21.90 10.66 -2.96
C GLU A 440 -20.39 10.66 -2.70
N LYS A 441 -19.90 9.90 -1.71
CA LYS A 441 -18.44 9.67 -1.50
C LYS A 441 -17.77 9.12 -2.75
N ILE A 442 -18.41 8.13 -3.40
CA ILE A 442 -17.92 7.56 -4.67
C ILE A 442 -17.87 8.64 -5.75
N GLU A 443 -18.91 9.44 -5.89
CA GLU A 443 -18.97 10.50 -6.89
C GLU A 443 -17.90 11.58 -6.64
N ILE A 444 -17.72 12.02 -5.39
CA ILE A 444 -16.69 13.00 -5.00
C ILE A 444 -15.31 12.47 -5.39
N ILE A 445 -14.96 11.23 -5.03
CA ILE A 445 -13.66 10.64 -5.39
C ILE A 445 -13.48 10.64 -6.91
N CYS A 446 -14.49 10.20 -7.67
CA CYS A 446 -14.39 10.10 -9.12
C CYS A 446 -14.22 11.47 -9.79
N ARG A 447 -14.94 12.49 -9.35
CA ARG A 447 -14.82 13.85 -9.87
C ARG A 447 -13.49 14.49 -9.47
N GLU A 448 -13.20 14.48 -8.18
CA GLU A 448 -12.07 15.22 -7.65
C GLU A 448 -10.72 14.55 -7.99
N MET A 449 -10.61 13.24 -7.80
CA MET A 449 -9.33 12.56 -7.97
C MET A 449 -9.08 12.09 -9.40
N TYR A 450 -10.14 11.68 -10.13
CA TYR A 450 -9.97 11.12 -11.48
C TYR A 450 -10.29 12.13 -12.59
N GLY A 451 -11.03 13.22 -12.27
CA GLY A 451 -11.49 14.19 -13.26
C GLY A 451 -12.68 13.67 -14.10
N ALA A 452 -13.44 12.71 -13.58
CA ALA A 452 -14.64 12.19 -14.23
C ALA A 452 -15.80 13.19 -14.18
N ASP A 453 -16.66 13.19 -15.19
CA ASP A 453 -17.90 14.01 -15.21
C ASP A 453 -18.97 13.48 -14.25
N GLY A 454 -18.80 12.25 -13.76
CA GLY A 454 -19.71 11.61 -12.81
C GLY A 454 -19.54 10.10 -12.77
N VAL A 455 -20.50 9.43 -12.15
CA VAL A 455 -20.50 7.99 -11.90
C VAL A 455 -21.76 7.34 -12.45
N ASN A 456 -21.62 6.14 -13.02
CA ASN A 456 -22.73 5.25 -13.31
C ASN A 456 -22.78 4.16 -12.25
N LEU A 457 -23.88 4.08 -11.49
CA LEU A 457 -24.15 3.00 -10.54
C LEU A 457 -25.18 2.06 -11.16
N THR A 458 -24.91 0.76 -11.23
CA THR A 458 -25.92 -0.23 -11.64
C THR A 458 -27.02 -0.34 -10.58
N ASP A 459 -28.15 -0.90 -10.92
CA ASP A 459 -29.26 -1.00 -9.96
C ASP A 459 -28.94 -1.98 -8.82
N GLU A 460 -28.14 -3.01 -9.11
CA GLU A 460 -27.61 -3.93 -8.09
C GLU A 460 -26.70 -3.20 -7.10
N VAL A 461 -25.85 -2.32 -7.59
CA VAL A 461 -24.95 -1.50 -6.75
C VAL A 461 -25.75 -0.54 -5.87
N LYS A 462 -26.80 0.12 -6.41
CA LYS A 462 -27.66 1.01 -5.61
C LYS A 462 -28.37 0.24 -4.51
N THR A 463 -28.86 -0.97 -4.81
CA THR A 463 -29.52 -1.85 -3.83
C THR A 463 -28.55 -2.27 -2.72
N GLU A 464 -27.32 -2.66 -3.08
CA GLU A 464 -26.31 -3.07 -2.07
C GLU A 464 -25.84 -1.88 -1.22
N ILE A 465 -25.66 -0.67 -1.80
CA ILE A 465 -25.37 0.54 -1.03
C ILE A 465 -26.49 0.82 -0.02
N ALA A 466 -27.75 0.80 -0.43
CA ALA A 466 -28.87 1.01 0.46
C ALA A 466 -28.88 -0.01 1.61
N ARG A 467 -28.61 -1.29 1.32
CA ARG A 467 -28.48 -2.34 2.33
C ARG A 467 -27.35 -2.07 3.32
N ILE A 468 -26.18 -1.65 2.84
CA ILE A 468 -25.03 -1.31 3.70
C ILE A 468 -25.38 -0.13 4.62
N GLU A 469 -26.09 0.87 4.12
CA GLU A 469 -26.52 2.04 4.90
C GLU A 469 -27.59 1.67 5.93
N GLU A 470 -28.57 0.80 5.58
CA GLU A 470 -29.57 0.25 6.50
C GLU A 470 -28.95 -0.57 7.64
N LEU A 471 -27.84 -1.27 7.39
CA LEU A 471 -27.07 -1.98 8.41
C LEU A 471 -26.25 -1.02 9.33
N GLY A 472 -26.33 0.29 9.12
CA GLY A 472 -25.65 1.31 9.93
C GLY A 472 -24.22 1.62 9.50
N PHE A 473 -23.79 1.20 8.30
CA PHE A 473 -22.43 1.40 7.79
C PHE A 473 -22.28 2.57 6.81
N GLY A 474 -23.28 3.45 6.69
CA GLY A 474 -23.26 4.61 5.78
C GLY A 474 -22.13 5.59 6.04
N GLY A 475 -21.65 5.72 7.30
CA GLY A 475 -20.54 6.58 7.69
C GLY A 475 -19.15 6.09 7.24
N LEU A 476 -19.01 4.86 6.75
CA LEU A 476 -17.71 4.29 6.40
C LEU A 476 -17.06 4.99 5.18
N PRO A 477 -15.74 5.14 5.16
CA PRO A 477 -15.02 5.63 3.98
C PRO A 477 -15.08 4.63 2.84
N VAL A 478 -14.89 5.13 1.61
CA VAL A 478 -14.90 4.32 0.39
C VAL A 478 -13.49 4.02 -0.08
N CYS A 479 -13.26 2.77 -0.45
CA CYS A 479 -12.06 2.26 -1.11
C CYS A 479 -12.38 1.99 -2.58
N MET A 480 -11.96 2.89 -3.48
CA MET A 480 -12.16 2.69 -4.91
C MET A 480 -11.22 1.63 -5.46
N ALA A 481 -11.79 0.60 -6.11
CA ALA A 481 -11.05 -0.47 -6.77
C ALA A 481 -11.14 -0.31 -8.29
N LYS A 482 -10.08 0.21 -8.92
CA LYS A 482 -9.96 0.39 -10.38
C LYS A 482 -8.57 0.06 -10.90
N THR A 483 -8.37 0.11 -12.21
CA THR A 483 -7.03 0.00 -12.79
C THR A 483 -6.10 1.11 -12.29
N PRO A 484 -4.84 0.80 -11.91
CA PRO A 484 -3.87 1.83 -11.53
C PRO A 484 -3.22 2.53 -12.73
N ALA A 485 -3.38 2.01 -13.95
CA ALA A 485 -2.66 2.46 -15.13
C ALA A 485 -3.29 3.66 -15.86
N SER A 486 -4.40 4.18 -15.35
CA SER A 486 -5.17 5.29 -15.93
C SER A 486 -5.94 6.04 -14.85
N LEU A 487 -6.23 7.29 -15.07
CA LEU A 487 -7.21 8.06 -14.28
C LEU A 487 -8.64 7.53 -14.49
N THR A 488 -8.93 6.92 -15.65
CA THR A 488 -10.23 6.28 -15.93
C THR A 488 -10.28 4.85 -15.40
N ASP A 489 -11.39 4.17 -15.62
CA ASP A 489 -11.56 2.73 -15.41
C ASP A 489 -11.04 1.87 -16.58
N ASN A 490 -10.52 2.49 -17.64
CA ASN A 490 -9.93 1.82 -18.81
C ASN A 490 -8.40 2.00 -18.85
N ALA A 491 -7.65 0.93 -18.61
CA ALA A 491 -6.18 0.93 -18.58
C ALA A 491 -5.49 1.39 -19.87
N LYS A 492 -6.22 1.39 -21.01
CA LYS A 492 -5.68 1.81 -22.32
C LYS A 492 -5.67 3.33 -22.50
N ILE A 493 -6.50 4.06 -21.78
CA ILE A 493 -6.58 5.52 -21.87
C ILE A 493 -5.48 6.12 -21.01
N LYS A 494 -4.60 6.92 -21.62
CA LYS A 494 -3.43 7.53 -20.98
C LYS A 494 -3.60 9.04 -20.80
N GLY A 495 -2.63 9.69 -20.16
CA GLY A 495 -2.62 11.13 -19.96
C GLY A 495 -3.62 11.60 -18.90
N CYS A 496 -4.29 12.71 -19.17
CA CYS A 496 -5.34 13.31 -18.35
C CYS A 496 -6.64 13.45 -19.15
N PRO A 497 -7.42 12.35 -19.30
CA PRO A 497 -8.64 12.35 -20.10
C PRO A 497 -9.75 13.19 -19.43
N THR A 498 -10.67 13.69 -20.26
CA THR A 498 -11.88 14.44 -19.88
C THR A 498 -13.12 13.85 -20.57
N GLY A 499 -14.31 14.23 -20.14
CA GLY A 499 -15.55 13.81 -20.79
C GLY A 499 -15.92 12.34 -20.56
N PHE A 500 -15.52 11.74 -19.43
CA PHE A 500 -15.78 10.33 -19.11
C PHE A 500 -16.53 10.16 -17.80
N LYS A 501 -17.16 9.01 -17.64
CA LYS A 501 -17.77 8.56 -16.37
C LYS A 501 -17.14 7.25 -15.92
N ILE A 502 -17.06 7.05 -14.61
CA ILE A 502 -16.67 5.78 -14.01
C ILE A 502 -17.92 4.93 -13.78
N THR A 503 -17.86 3.65 -14.15
CA THR A 503 -18.97 2.72 -13.89
C THR A 503 -18.62 1.81 -12.72
N ILE A 504 -19.44 1.80 -11.67
CA ILE A 504 -19.34 0.90 -10.52
C ILE A 504 -20.22 -0.32 -10.76
N ASN A 505 -19.60 -1.50 -10.73
CA ASN A 505 -20.26 -2.77 -11.06
C ASN A 505 -20.51 -3.64 -9.82
N ASP A 506 -19.83 -3.38 -8.71
CA ASP A 506 -20.00 -4.14 -7.45
C ASP A 506 -19.58 -3.26 -6.27
N VAL A 507 -20.17 -3.50 -5.11
CA VAL A 507 -19.81 -2.87 -3.85
C VAL A 507 -19.74 -3.95 -2.76
N LYS A 508 -18.71 -3.93 -1.93
CA LYS A 508 -18.54 -4.91 -0.84
C LYS A 508 -18.24 -4.22 0.48
N LEU A 509 -18.99 -4.58 1.50
CA LEU A 509 -18.73 -4.18 2.88
C LEU A 509 -17.52 -4.94 3.44
N ARG A 510 -16.56 -4.21 4.02
CA ARG A 510 -15.50 -4.75 4.87
C ARG A 510 -15.73 -4.24 6.29
N SER A 511 -16.70 -4.83 6.97
CA SER A 511 -17.26 -4.35 8.24
C SER A 511 -16.23 -4.35 9.38
N GLY A 512 -15.36 -5.37 9.43
CA GLY A 512 -14.27 -5.45 10.41
C GLY A 512 -13.19 -4.41 10.16
N ALA A 513 -12.76 -4.25 8.90
CA ALA A 513 -11.78 -3.24 8.51
C ALA A 513 -12.38 -1.82 8.52
N GLY A 514 -13.69 -1.70 8.43
CA GLY A 514 -14.45 -0.45 8.51
C GLY A 514 -14.28 0.44 7.28
N PHE A 515 -14.47 -0.12 6.08
CA PHE A 515 -14.59 0.62 4.83
C PHE A 515 -15.46 -0.15 3.83
N VAL A 516 -15.92 0.54 2.80
CA VAL A 516 -16.68 -0.03 1.69
C VAL A 516 -15.81 -0.06 0.45
N VAL A 517 -15.73 -1.19 -0.26
CA VAL A 517 -14.99 -1.29 -1.53
C VAL A 517 -15.95 -1.11 -2.68
N ALA A 518 -15.71 -0.12 -3.55
CA ALA A 518 -16.46 0.13 -4.77
C ALA A 518 -15.63 -0.29 -5.99
N TYR A 519 -16.11 -1.28 -6.74
CA TYR A 519 -15.41 -1.88 -7.87
C TYR A 519 -15.81 -1.22 -9.18
N ALA A 520 -14.87 -0.50 -9.79
CA ALA A 520 -14.94 -0.03 -11.18
C ALA A 520 -14.26 -1.08 -12.06
N ASN A 521 -15.01 -1.86 -12.80
CA ASN A 521 -14.55 -3.04 -13.56
C ASN A 521 -14.21 -4.28 -12.70
N LYS A 522 -13.86 -5.38 -13.38
CA LYS A 522 -13.41 -6.62 -12.73
C LYS A 522 -12.00 -6.45 -12.19
N VAL A 523 -11.88 -6.12 -10.92
CA VAL A 523 -10.62 -6.17 -10.20
C VAL A 523 -10.42 -7.57 -9.61
N LEU A 524 -9.31 -8.21 -9.95
CA LEU A 524 -9.02 -9.57 -9.51
C LEU A 524 -8.42 -9.56 -8.11
N THR A 525 -9.06 -10.24 -7.18
CA THR A 525 -8.59 -10.46 -5.81
C THR A 525 -7.60 -11.63 -5.71
N MET A 526 -7.57 -12.50 -6.75
CA MET A 526 -6.57 -13.55 -6.93
C MET A 526 -5.86 -13.33 -8.27
N PRO A 527 -4.66 -12.72 -8.28
CA PRO A 527 -3.86 -12.55 -9.49
C PRO A 527 -3.40 -13.90 -10.05
N GLY A 528 -3.01 -13.91 -11.32
CA GLY A 528 -2.34 -15.07 -11.92
C GLY A 528 -0.86 -14.78 -12.17
N LEU A 529 -0.05 -15.82 -12.28
CA LEU A 529 1.33 -15.69 -12.73
C LEU A 529 1.38 -15.26 -14.20
N PRO A 530 2.36 -14.42 -14.61
CA PRO A 530 2.58 -14.06 -16.01
C PRO A 530 3.12 -15.27 -16.80
N LYS A 531 3.23 -15.11 -18.13
CA LYS A 531 3.80 -16.16 -19.00
C LYS A 531 5.24 -16.52 -18.61
N VAL A 532 6.02 -15.54 -18.19
CA VAL A 532 7.39 -15.70 -17.68
C VAL A 532 7.41 -15.09 -16.28
N PRO A 533 7.22 -15.90 -15.23
CA PRO A 533 7.25 -15.43 -13.86
C PRO A 533 8.70 -15.21 -13.37
N SER A 534 8.90 -14.28 -12.44
CA SER A 534 10.21 -14.01 -11.82
C SER A 534 10.79 -15.25 -11.13
N ALA A 535 9.94 -16.15 -10.67
CA ALA A 535 10.35 -17.43 -10.08
C ALA A 535 11.30 -18.27 -10.95
N LEU A 536 11.27 -18.12 -12.28
CA LEU A 536 12.18 -18.84 -13.19
C LEU A 536 13.64 -18.34 -13.12
N ASN A 537 13.86 -17.16 -12.53
CA ASN A 537 15.19 -16.57 -12.39
C ASN A 537 15.76 -16.72 -10.97
N ILE A 538 14.92 -17.17 -10.02
CA ILE A 538 15.32 -17.30 -8.61
C ILE A 538 15.94 -18.70 -8.44
N ASP A 539 17.14 -18.73 -7.87
CA ASP A 539 17.89 -19.95 -7.57
C ASP A 539 18.64 -19.78 -6.25
N ILE A 540 19.30 -20.82 -5.79
CA ILE A 540 20.17 -20.80 -4.63
C ILE A 540 21.54 -21.33 -4.99
N ASP A 541 22.58 -20.63 -4.59
CA ASP A 541 23.95 -21.15 -4.65
C ASP A 541 24.13 -22.18 -3.54
N GLU A 542 24.36 -23.42 -3.89
CA GLU A 542 24.41 -24.56 -2.96
C GLU A 542 25.61 -24.53 -2.00
N GLU A 543 26.70 -23.82 -2.35
CA GLU A 543 27.90 -23.72 -1.52
C GLU A 543 27.78 -22.58 -0.49
N THR A 544 27.24 -21.46 -0.91
CA THR A 544 27.14 -20.24 -0.08
C THR A 544 25.76 -20.05 0.55
N GLU A 545 24.76 -20.85 0.15
CA GLU A 545 23.34 -20.72 0.48
C GLU A 545 22.78 -19.31 0.12
N THR A 546 23.43 -18.63 -0.82
CA THR A 546 23.03 -17.31 -1.28
C THR A 546 21.90 -17.42 -2.32
N ILE A 547 20.82 -16.68 -2.14
CA ILE A 547 19.70 -16.64 -3.09
C ILE A 547 20.09 -15.79 -4.28
N LEU A 548 19.90 -16.31 -5.48
CA LEU A 548 20.21 -15.66 -6.75
C LEU A 548 18.94 -15.18 -7.45
N GLY A 549 19.02 -14.10 -8.22
CA GLY A 549 17.97 -13.68 -9.13
C GLY A 549 16.68 -13.15 -8.49
N ILE A 550 16.69 -12.84 -7.20
CA ILE A 550 15.49 -12.34 -6.51
C ILE A 550 15.12 -10.90 -6.90
N PHE A 551 15.99 -10.18 -7.62
CA PHE A 551 15.75 -8.89 -8.32
C PHE A 551 17.01 -8.43 -9.07
#